data_79a9563ab142e81e709980cb2e94ee6c
#
_entry.id   79a9563ab142e81e709980cb2e94ee6c
#
_cell.length_a   1.000
_cell.length_b   1.000
_cell.length_c   1.000
_cell.angle_alpha   90.00
_cell.angle_beta   90.00
_cell.angle_gamma   90.00
#
_symmetry.space_group_name_H-M   'P 1'
#
loop_
_entity.id
_entity.type
_entity.pdbx_description
1 polymer ?
#
loop_
_entity_poly.entity_id
_entity_poly.type
_entity_poly.pdbx_seq_one_letter_code
_entity_poly.pdbx_strand_id
1 'polypeptide(L)'
;MNARALWHTAGVVLLNAAGNFALSVGMKRAAAAAGPIVALLEPAAMAGIVLLIAWMLLRLRLLQIADLSFVLPITAVGYILNAAMGAAFLGEHVSLTRWAGAALITGGAALTSMTPAGQGAAGHPAPPGERREGDAA
;
A
#
# COMPACT_ATOMS: atom_id res chain seq x y z
N MET A 1 15.28 3.30 14.79
CA MET A 1 13.91 2.97 14.31
C MET A 1 13.00 2.87 15.52
N ASN A 2 12.02 3.75 15.64
CA ASN A 2 11.15 3.77 16.81
C ASN A 2 10.18 2.59 16.78
N ALA A 3 10.09 1.83 17.87
CA ALA A 3 9.20 0.67 18.00
C ALA A 3 7.74 1.01 17.58
N ARG A 4 7.30 2.25 17.83
CA ARG A 4 5.98 2.75 17.41
C ARG A 4 5.78 2.72 15.89
N ALA A 5 6.78 3.12 15.10
CA ALA A 5 6.70 3.10 13.64
C ALA A 5 6.58 1.67 13.11
N LEU A 6 7.32 0.73 13.69
CA LEU A 6 7.25 -0.69 13.34
C LEU A 6 5.86 -1.28 13.57
N TRP A 7 5.23 -0.99 14.73
CA TRP A 7 3.89 -1.48 15.03
C TRP A 7 2.82 -0.88 14.11
N HIS A 8 2.92 0.40 13.77
CA HIS A 8 2.00 1.03 12.81
C HIS A 8 2.16 0.41 11.41
N THR A 9 3.40 0.17 11.01
CA THR A 9 3.70 -0.45 9.72
C THR A 9 3.19 -1.89 9.62
N ALA A 10 3.43 -2.69 10.66
CA ALA A 10 2.89 -4.05 10.74
C ALA A 10 1.36 -4.04 10.70
N GLY A 11 0.74 -3.10 11.43
CA GLY A 11 -0.71 -2.91 11.41
C GLY A 11 -1.25 -2.58 10.01
N VAL A 12 -0.59 -1.70 9.28
CA VAL A 12 -0.97 -1.35 7.90
C VAL A 12 -0.92 -2.58 6.99
N VAL A 13 0.14 -3.37 7.04
CA VAL A 13 0.28 -4.58 6.21
C VAL A 13 -0.76 -5.64 6.57
N LEU A 14 -0.97 -5.89 7.87
CA LEU A 14 -1.92 -6.89 8.34
C LEU A 14 -3.37 -6.51 8.03
N LEU A 15 -3.75 -5.25 8.24
CA LEU A 15 -5.10 -4.77 7.91
C LEU A 15 -5.38 -4.86 6.41
N ASN A 16 -4.39 -4.54 5.58
CA ASN A 16 -4.51 -4.68 4.14
C ASN A 16 -4.73 -6.16 3.73
N ALA A 17 -3.89 -7.05 4.24
CA ALA A 17 -3.98 -8.46 3.92
C ALA A 17 -5.31 -9.08 4.41
N ALA A 18 -5.68 -8.81 5.67
CA ALA A 18 -6.93 -9.29 6.25
C ALA A 18 -8.17 -8.73 5.54
N GLY A 19 -8.17 -7.43 5.19
CA GLY A 19 -9.25 -6.78 4.47
C GLY A 19 -9.45 -7.37 3.07
N ASN A 20 -8.38 -7.53 2.31
CA ASN A 20 -8.46 -8.16 0.99
C ASN A 20 -8.88 -9.63 1.07
N PHE A 21 -8.39 -10.36 2.07
CA PHE A 21 -8.79 -11.75 2.30
C PHE A 21 -10.28 -11.87 2.61
N ALA A 22 -10.78 -11.10 3.58
CA ALA A 22 -12.19 -11.10 3.97
C ALA A 22 -13.10 -10.72 2.79
N LEU A 23 -12.71 -9.68 2.02
CA LEU A 23 -13.44 -9.27 0.81
C LEU A 23 -13.47 -10.40 -0.22
N SER A 24 -12.34 -11.03 -0.51
CA SER A 24 -12.26 -12.15 -1.47
C SER A 24 -13.11 -13.33 -1.04
N VAL A 25 -13.12 -13.69 0.24
CA VAL A 25 -13.96 -14.77 0.77
C VAL A 25 -15.44 -14.42 0.63
N GLY A 26 -15.84 -13.20 0.99
CA GLY A 26 -17.23 -12.75 0.86
C GLY A 26 -17.70 -12.75 -0.59
N MET A 27 -16.89 -12.20 -1.48
CA MET A 27 -17.20 -12.19 -2.92
C MET A 27 -17.34 -13.60 -3.52
N LYS A 28 -16.44 -14.53 -3.16
CA LYS A 28 -16.53 -15.91 -3.65
C LYS A 28 -17.77 -16.66 -3.14
N ARG A 29 -18.15 -16.44 -1.88
CA ARG A 29 -19.34 -17.08 -1.29
C ARG A 29 -20.62 -16.61 -1.95
N ALA A 30 -20.74 -15.35 -2.24
CA ALA A 30 -21.96 -14.76 -2.76
C ALA A 30 -22.04 -14.72 -4.29
N ALA A 31 -20.90 -14.70 -5.00
CA ALA A 31 -20.90 -14.73 -6.47
C ALA A 31 -21.59 -15.95 -7.06
N ALA A 32 -21.59 -17.07 -6.32
CA ALA A 32 -22.26 -18.31 -6.72
C ALA A 32 -23.81 -18.25 -6.54
N ALA A 33 -24.33 -17.32 -5.71
CA ALA A 33 -25.73 -17.36 -5.30
C ALA A 33 -26.61 -16.22 -5.85
N ALA A 34 -26.10 -14.99 -6.01
CA ALA A 34 -26.99 -13.84 -6.20
C ALA A 34 -26.41 -12.66 -7.01
N GLY A 35 -25.27 -12.83 -7.64
CA GLY A 35 -24.62 -11.78 -8.45
C GLY A 35 -23.74 -10.80 -7.66
N PRO A 36 -22.92 -9.99 -8.36
CA PRO A 36 -21.82 -9.22 -7.76
C PRO A 36 -22.26 -8.12 -6.79
N ILE A 37 -23.44 -7.54 -7.00
CA ILE A 37 -23.94 -6.46 -6.13
C ILE A 37 -24.39 -7.02 -4.77
N VAL A 38 -25.07 -8.16 -4.77
CA VAL A 38 -25.51 -8.83 -3.55
C VAL A 38 -24.32 -9.41 -2.78
N ALA A 39 -23.25 -9.79 -3.50
CA ALA A 39 -22.01 -10.23 -2.89
C ALA A 39 -21.34 -9.19 -1.99
N LEU A 40 -21.53 -7.90 -2.26
CA LEU A 40 -21.03 -6.81 -1.41
C LEU A 40 -21.75 -6.73 -0.04
N LEU A 41 -22.99 -7.22 0.03
CA LEU A 41 -23.80 -7.25 1.26
C LEU A 41 -23.49 -8.46 2.14
N GLU A 42 -22.67 -9.40 1.63
CA GLU A 42 -22.21 -10.54 2.42
C GLU A 42 -21.41 -10.06 3.64
N PRO A 43 -21.68 -10.54 4.85
CA PRO A 43 -21.02 -10.08 6.07
C PRO A 43 -19.49 -10.11 6.01
N ALA A 44 -18.92 -11.12 5.36
CA ALA A 44 -17.47 -11.21 5.19
C ALA A 44 -16.94 -10.14 4.22
N ALA A 45 -17.68 -9.81 3.14
CA ALA A 45 -17.32 -8.75 2.23
C ALA A 45 -17.41 -7.38 2.91
N MET A 46 -18.47 -7.12 3.66
CA MET A 46 -18.63 -5.89 4.44
C MET A 46 -17.52 -5.73 5.48
N ALA A 47 -17.17 -6.78 6.21
CA ALA A 47 -16.05 -6.77 7.14
C ALA A 47 -14.73 -6.45 6.42
N GLY A 48 -14.51 -7.02 5.24
CA GLY A 48 -13.36 -6.71 4.39
C GLY A 48 -13.29 -5.25 3.99
N ILE A 49 -14.42 -4.65 3.59
CA ILE A 49 -14.51 -3.23 3.24
C ILE A 49 -14.17 -2.35 4.44
N VAL A 50 -14.73 -2.63 5.62
CA VAL A 50 -14.43 -1.89 6.86
C VAL A 50 -12.96 -1.97 7.21
N LEU A 51 -12.34 -3.16 7.11
CA LEU A 51 -10.91 -3.35 7.33
C LEU A 51 -10.05 -2.57 6.33
N LEU A 52 -10.45 -2.52 5.06
CA LEU A 52 -9.74 -1.74 4.04
C LEU A 52 -9.88 -0.22 4.26
N ILE A 53 -11.02 0.25 4.74
CA ILE A 53 -11.18 1.66 5.14
C ILE A 53 -10.27 1.98 6.33
N ALA A 54 -10.25 1.14 7.35
CA ALA A 54 -9.37 1.29 8.50
C ALA A 54 -7.88 1.26 8.09
N TRP A 55 -7.51 0.35 7.19
CA TRP A 55 -6.18 0.32 6.58
C TRP A 55 -5.83 1.63 5.89
N MET A 56 -6.74 2.17 5.07
CA MET A 56 -6.52 3.42 4.35
C MET A 56 -6.29 4.60 5.31
N LEU A 57 -7.09 4.69 6.36
CA LEU A 57 -6.94 5.74 7.38
C LEU A 57 -5.63 5.62 8.15
N LEU A 58 -5.24 4.39 8.52
CA LEU A 58 -3.98 4.14 9.19
C LEU A 58 -2.78 4.45 8.28
N ARG A 59 -2.87 4.12 6.99
CA ARG A 59 -1.86 4.45 5.99
C ARG A 59 -1.70 5.96 5.81
N LEU A 60 -2.81 6.71 5.76
CA LEU A 60 -2.75 8.18 5.68
C LEU A 60 -2.04 8.78 6.89
N ARG A 61 -2.30 8.26 8.08
CA ARG A 61 -1.57 8.69 9.30
C ARG A 61 -0.09 8.31 9.25
N LEU A 62 0.23 7.14 8.75
CA LEU A 62 1.62 6.70 8.61
C LEU A 62 2.41 7.62 7.65
N LEU A 63 1.79 8.05 6.55
CA LEU A 63 2.40 8.97 5.58
C LEU A 63 2.66 10.37 6.15
N GLN A 64 1.97 10.78 7.22
CA GLN A 64 2.21 12.05 7.89
C GLN A 64 3.42 12.02 8.85
N ILE A 65 3.81 10.83 9.31
CA ILE A 65 4.84 10.64 10.35
C ILE A 65 6.07 9.86 9.86
N ALA A 66 6.02 9.29 8.67
CA ALA A 66 7.10 8.49 8.10
C ALA A 66 7.43 8.95 6.68
N ASP A 67 8.72 8.92 6.34
CA ASP A 67 9.19 9.24 5.00
C ASP A 67 8.64 8.26 3.96
N LEU A 68 8.26 8.79 2.81
CA LEU A 68 7.70 8.03 1.69
C LEU A 68 8.64 6.91 1.24
N SER A 69 9.95 7.13 1.30
CA SER A 69 10.99 6.15 0.97
C SER A 69 10.94 4.90 1.84
N PHE A 70 10.42 5.01 3.07
CA PHE A 70 10.26 3.88 3.99
C PHE A 70 8.92 3.17 3.80
N VAL A 71 7.86 3.92 3.49
CA VAL A 71 6.49 3.39 3.37
C VAL A 71 6.33 2.57 2.07
N LEU A 72 7.00 2.95 0.98
CA LEU A 72 6.90 2.29 -0.32
C LEU A 72 7.33 0.81 -0.29
N PRO A 73 8.55 0.44 0.18
CA PRO A 73 8.97 -0.96 0.18
C PRO A 73 8.11 -1.84 1.10
N ILE A 74 7.64 -1.28 2.21
CA ILE A 74 6.77 -2.01 3.13
C ILE A 74 5.39 -2.28 2.51
N THR A 75 4.84 -1.30 1.80
CA THR A 75 3.58 -1.50 1.06
C THR A 75 3.75 -2.57 -0.03
N ALA A 76 4.92 -2.64 -0.68
CA ALA A 76 5.23 -3.63 -1.69
C ALA A 76 5.22 -5.07 -1.15
N VAL A 77 5.70 -5.29 0.08
CA VAL A 77 5.60 -6.59 0.77
C VAL A 77 4.13 -7.02 0.93
N GLY A 78 3.22 -6.08 1.13
CA GLY A 78 1.78 -6.35 1.21
C GLY A 78 1.22 -7.03 -0.05
N TYR A 79 1.72 -6.72 -1.23
CA TYR A 79 1.30 -7.37 -2.49
C TYR A 79 1.71 -8.85 -2.53
N ILE A 80 2.93 -9.17 -2.09
CA ILE A 80 3.40 -10.55 -1.99
C ILE A 80 2.55 -11.32 -0.98
N LEU A 81 2.27 -10.72 0.17
CA LEU A 81 1.45 -11.33 1.21
C LEU A 81 0.03 -11.61 0.71
N ASN A 82 -0.59 -10.67 0.01
CA ASN A 82 -1.92 -10.85 -0.59
C ASN A 82 -1.93 -11.98 -1.62
N ALA A 83 -0.91 -12.04 -2.49
CA ALA A 83 -0.80 -13.13 -3.48
C ALA A 83 -0.61 -14.49 -2.80
N ALA A 84 0.22 -14.56 -1.77
CA ALA A 84 0.45 -15.77 -1.01
C ALA A 84 -0.81 -16.24 -0.26
N MET A 85 -1.56 -15.32 0.36
CA MET A 85 -2.81 -15.63 1.03
C MET A 85 -3.88 -16.10 0.03
N GLY A 86 -3.99 -15.46 -1.13
CA GLY A 86 -4.89 -15.90 -2.21
C GLY A 86 -4.59 -17.33 -2.66
N ALA A 87 -3.31 -17.64 -2.88
CA ALA A 87 -2.90 -19.00 -3.25
C ALA A 87 -3.14 -20.02 -2.15
N ALA A 88 -2.76 -19.71 -0.88
CA ALA A 88 -2.79 -20.67 0.21
C ALA A 88 -4.20 -20.95 0.75
N PHE A 89 -5.03 -19.93 0.88
CA PHE A 89 -6.33 -20.03 1.55
C PHE A 89 -7.54 -20.02 0.62
N LEU A 90 -7.41 -19.39 -0.56
CA LEU A 90 -8.50 -19.31 -1.52
C LEU A 90 -8.37 -20.32 -2.67
N GLY A 91 -7.30 -21.12 -2.70
CA GLY A 91 -7.03 -22.06 -3.78
C GLY A 91 -6.87 -21.37 -5.14
N GLU A 92 -6.47 -20.09 -5.17
CA GLU A 92 -6.30 -19.37 -6.42
C GLU A 92 -5.00 -19.83 -7.11
N HIS A 93 -5.13 -20.19 -8.37
CA HIS A 93 -3.97 -20.40 -9.22
C HIS A 93 -3.33 -19.05 -9.56
N VAL A 94 -2.39 -18.62 -8.71
CA VAL A 94 -1.62 -17.40 -8.96
C VAL A 94 -0.65 -17.67 -10.11
N SER A 95 -0.92 -17.06 -11.26
CA SER A 95 -0.10 -17.24 -12.46
C SER A 95 1.33 -16.76 -12.23
N LEU A 96 2.26 -17.36 -12.96
CA LEU A 96 3.69 -16.96 -12.92
C LEU A 96 3.87 -15.46 -13.22
N THR A 97 3.04 -14.92 -14.10
CA THR A 97 2.99 -13.49 -14.45
C THR A 97 2.65 -12.61 -13.24
N ARG A 98 1.73 -13.05 -12.38
CA ARG A 98 1.38 -12.35 -11.12
C ARG A 98 2.54 -12.36 -10.13
N TRP A 99 3.25 -13.47 -9.99
CA TRP A 99 4.44 -13.57 -9.15
C TRP A 99 5.58 -12.69 -9.68
N ALA A 100 5.80 -12.69 -11.00
CA ALA A 100 6.78 -11.82 -11.64
C ALA A 100 6.44 -10.33 -11.45
N GLY A 101 5.16 -9.95 -11.59
CA GLY A 101 4.69 -8.59 -11.34
C GLY A 101 4.90 -8.15 -9.89
N ALA A 102 4.58 -9.00 -8.92
CA ALA A 102 4.79 -8.73 -7.50
C ALA A 102 6.28 -8.57 -7.17
N ALA A 103 7.15 -9.40 -7.74
CA ALA A 103 8.59 -9.31 -7.60
C ALA A 103 9.15 -8.01 -8.21
N LEU A 104 8.68 -7.62 -9.40
CA LEU A 104 9.07 -6.37 -10.05
C LEU A 104 8.65 -5.13 -9.24
N ILE A 105 7.43 -5.11 -8.72
CA ILE A 105 6.94 -4.01 -7.88
C ILE A 105 7.78 -3.92 -6.60
N THR A 106 8.07 -5.04 -5.96
CA THR A 106 8.87 -5.07 -4.73
C THR A 106 10.32 -4.67 -4.99
N GLY A 107 10.91 -5.14 -6.09
CA GLY A 107 12.26 -4.76 -6.51
C GLY A 107 12.36 -3.27 -6.86
N GLY A 108 11.38 -2.74 -7.60
CA GLY A 108 11.30 -1.30 -7.91
C GLY A 108 11.16 -0.43 -6.66
N ALA A 109 10.31 -0.83 -5.73
CA ALA A 109 10.13 -0.13 -4.46
C ALA A 109 11.40 -0.20 -3.58
N ALA A 110 12.12 -1.31 -3.59
CA ALA A 110 13.40 -1.44 -2.89
C ALA A 110 14.47 -0.52 -3.50
N LEU A 111 14.55 -0.44 -4.82
CA LEU A 111 15.48 0.45 -5.52
C LEU A 111 15.20 1.92 -5.20
N THR A 112 13.94 2.34 -5.22
CA THR A 112 13.57 3.72 -4.87
C THR A 112 13.89 4.07 -3.42
N SER A 113 13.80 3.11 -2.49
CA SER A 113 14.17 3.33 -1.08
C SER A 113 15.66 3.50 -0.85
N MET A 114 16.49 3.02 -1.77
CA MET A 114 17.96 3.16 -1.71
C MET A 114 18.45 4.51 -2.27
N THR A 115 17.57 5.27 -2.96
CA THR A 115 17.92 6.59 -3.50
C THR A 115 17.80 7.64 -2.39
N PRO A 116 18.88 8.40 -2.07
CA PRO A 116 18.82 9.43 -1.04
C PRO A 116 17.76 10.49 -1.40
N ALA A 117 16.94 10.87 -0.42
CA ALA A 117 15.82 11.80 -0.57
C ALA A 117 16.20 13.25 -0.99
N GLY A 118 17.44 13.49 -1.36
CA GLY A 118 17.96 14.83 -1.69
C GLY A 118 18.04 15.17 -3.20
N GLN A 119 17.82 14.23 -4.10
CA GLN A 119 18.07 14.48 -5.54
C GLN A 119 16.83 14.89 -6.34
N GLY A 120 15.63 14.81 -5.79
CA GLY A 120 14.41 15.26 -6.47
C GLY A 120 14.10 16.76 -6.36
N ALA A 121 14.71 17.46 -5.42
CA ALA A 121 14.46 18.88 -5.18
C ALA A 121 15.46 19.82 -5.86
N ALA A 122 16.53 19.30 -6.45
CA ALA A 122 17.59 20.10 -7.06
C ALA A 122 17.32 20.52 -8.54
N GLY A 123 16.16 20.19 -9.08
CA GLY A 123 15.83 20.41 -10.50
C GLY A 123 14.79 21.47 -10.80
N HIS A 124 14.35 22.26 -9.82
CA HIS A 124 13.49 23.41 -10.13
C HIS A 124 14.37 24.67 -10.15
N PRO A 125 14.69 25.21 -11.33
CA PRO A 125 15.38 26.50 -11.40
C PRO A 125 14.46 27.53 -10.74
N ALA A 126 15.01 28.28 -9.79
CA ALA A 126 14.30 29.41 -9.17
C ALA A 126 13.76 30.32 -10.28
N PRO A 127 12.52 30.80 -10.17
CA PRO A 127 11.95 31.70 -11.16
C PRO A 127 12.86 32.92 -11.29
N PRO A 128 13.19 33.39 -12.54
CA PRO A 128 14.04 34.54 -12.73
C PRO A 128 13.25 35.77 -12.29
N GLY A 129 13.55 36.30 -11.10
CA GLY A 129 12.88 37.52 -10.61
C GLY A 129 13.11 37.88 -9.16
N GLU A 130 13.45 36.93 -8.27
CA GLU A 130 13.78 37.28 -6.87
C GLU A 130 15.26 37.66 -6.72
N ARG A 131 15.66 38.78 -7.25
CA ARG A 131 16.84 39.48 -6.76
C ARG A 131 16.48 40.00 -5.38
N ARG A 132 17.22 39.57 -4.37
CA ARG A 132 17.18 40.12 -3.03
C ARG A 132 17.46 41.61 -3.14
N GLU A 133 16.43 42.40 -2.98
CA GLU A 133 16.51 43.85 -2.69
C GLU A 133 16.94 43.99 -1.24
N GLY A 134 18.24 43.93 -1.00
CA GLY A 134 18.77 43.95 0.37
C GLY A 134 20.27 44.21 0.49
N ASP A 135 20.98 44.51 -0.57
CA ASP A 135 22.41 44.81 -0.57
C ASP A 135 22.71 46.17 -1.17
N ALA A 136 22.04 47.23 -0.66
CA ALA A 136 22.36 48.63 -0.95
C ALA A 136 21.93 49.50 0.23
N ALA A 137 22.73 49.47 1.33
CA ALA A 137 22.86 50.58 2.29
C ALA A 137 24.14 50.39 3.11
#